data_218d3dd2b6fdf7d56a629a56b8ba498a
#
_entry.id   218d3dd2b6fdf7d56a629a56b8ba498a
#
_cell.length_a   1.000
_cell.length_b   1.000
_cell.length_c   1.000
_cell.angle_alpha   90.00
_cell.angle_beta   90.00
_cell.angle_gamma   90.00
#
_symmetry.space_group_name_H-M   'P 1'
#
loop_
_entity.id
_entity.type
_entity.pdbx_description
1 polymer ?
#
loop_
_entity_poly.entity_id
_entity_poly.type
_entity_poly.pdbx_seq_one_letter_code
_entity_poly.pdbx_strand_id
1 'polypeptide(L)'
;MAANRIKGITVEIGGDTTKLQDALKSVNSQIKNTQSQLKDVEKLLKLDPGNTELLAQKEKLLSEAVEETRQKLQALKTASEQANKALAEGKISQEQYDALQREIIETENELKKLEAQAKSSSTALQKIAAAGEKLKSTGDKVSSIGEKMMPVTAAVAGLGDLNASMD
;
A
#
# COMPACT_ATOMS: atom_id res chain seq x y z
N MET A 1 20.47 -14.73 -10.17
CA MET A 1 19.87 -13.72 -9.29
C MET A 1 20.08 -12.32 -9.85
N ALA A 2 19.40 -12.00 -10.92
CA ALA A 2 19.59 -10.74 -11.65
C ALA A 2 18.38 -9.81 -11.55
N ALA A 3 17.62 -9.87 -10.46
CA ALA A 3 16.33 -9.21 -10.37
C ALA A 3 16.35 -7.77 -9.81
N ASN A 4 17.52 -7.21 -9.54
CA ASN A 4 17.64 -5.89 -8.90
C ASN A 4 18.49 -4.89 -9.68
N ARG A 5 18.73 -5.17 -10.94
CA ARG A 5 19.25 -4.15 -11.84
C ARG A 5 18.07 -3.34 -12.35
N ILE A 6 18.07 -2.04 -12.13
CA ILE A 6 17.30 -1.15 -12.98
C ILE A 6 17.67 -1.58 -14.41
N LYS A 7 16.74 -2.17 -15.11
CA LYS A 7 16.88 -2.83 -16.43
C LYS A 7 18.14 -2.41 -17.22
N GLY A 8 19.28 -3.01 -16.89
CA GLY A 8 20.53 -2.77 -17.61
C GLY A 8 21.36 -1.56 -17.18
N ILE A 9 20.99 -0.85 -16.13
CA ILE A 9 21.78 0.29 -15.66
C ILE A 9 22.65 -0.11 -14.48
N THR A 10 23.93 -0.26 -14.74
CA THR A 10 24.94 -0.02 -13.74
C THR A 10 25.28 1.48 -13.83
N VAL A 11 24.57 2.31 -13.12
CA VAL A 11 24.89 3.74 -13.09
C VAL A 11 26.05 3.92 -12.13
N GLU A 12 27.27 3.95 -12.68
CA GLU A 12 28.44 4.44 -11.95
C GLU A 12 28.34 5.96 -11.86
N ILE A 13 27.69 6.41 -10.80
CA ILE A 13 27.52 7.84 -10.55
C ILE A 13 28.56 8.25 -9.52
N GLY A 14 29.60 8.96 -9.98
CA GLY A 14 30.60 9.56 -9.09
C GLY A 14 31.43 8.58 -8.27
N GLY A 15 31.65 7.36 -8.75
CA GLY A 15 32.49 6.35 -8.09
C GLY A 15 31.86 5.62 -6.91
N ASP A 16 30.60 5.89 -6.58
CA ASP A 16 29.88 5.22 -5.48
C ASP A 16 28.53 4.63 -5.94
N THR A 17 28.61 3.63 -6.84
CA THR A 17 27.46 2.86 -7.31
C THR A 17 26.79 2.04 -6.21
N THR A 18 27.54 1.71 -5.19
CA THR A 18 27.15 0.77 -4.14
C THR A 18 25.95 1.29 -3.36
N LYS A 19 25.96 2.56 -2.99
CA LYS A 19 24.92 3.15 -2.14
C LYS A 19 23.56 3.24 -2.83
N LEU A 20 23.54 3.64 -4.11
CA LEU A 20 22.28 3.70 -4.86
C LEU A 20 21.71 2.30 -5.12
N GLN A 21 22.57 1.36 -5.53
CA GLN A 21 22.15 -0.02 -5.75
C GLN A 21 21.64 -0.67 -4.47
N ASP A 22 22.30 -0.45 -3.34
CA ASP A 22 21.87 -0.98 -2.04
C ASP A 22 20.55 -0.36 -1.57
N ALA A 23 20.40 0.95 -1.74
CA ALA A 23 19.15 1.64 -1.43
C ALA A 23 17.98 1.13 -2.28
N LEU A 24 18.18 0.99 -3.60
CA LEU A 24 17.16 0.46 -4.51
C LEU A 24 16.87 -1.03 -4.24
N LYS A 25 17.87 -1.82 -3.90
CA LYS A 25 17.68 -3.24 -3.53
C LYS A 25 16.80 -3.37 -2.28
N SER A 26 17.09 -2.60 -1.25
CA SER A 26 16.34 -2.59 -0.01
C SER A 26 14.89 -2.17 -0.26
N VAL A 27 14.67 -1.05 -0.92
CA VAL A 27 13.33 -0.52 -1.23
C VAL A 27 12.55 -1.49 -2.14
N ASN A 28 13.18 -2.07 -3.16
CA ASN A 28 12.51 -3.03 -4.03
C ASN A 28 12.11 -4.31 -3.28
N SER A 29 12.90 -4.75 -2.30
CA SER A 29 12.54 -5.88 -1.44
C SER A 29 11.34 -5.56 -0.55
N GLN A 30 11.29 -4.37 0.02
CA GLN A 30 10.15 -3.89 0.81
C GLN A 30 8.90 -3.82 -0.05
N ILE A 31 8.94 -3.15 -1.19
CA ILE A 31 7.82 -3.06 -2.14
C ILE A 31 7.30 -4.44 -2.52
N LYS A 32 8.18 -5.38 -2.85
CA LYS A 32 7.79 -6.75 -3.21
C LYS A 32 7.07 -7.46 -2.05
N ASN A 33 7.57 -7.30 -0.83
CA ASN A 33 6.95 -7.88 0.36
C ASN A 33 5.56 -7.28 0.62
N THR A 34 5.46 -5.96 0.59
CA THR A 34 4.19 -5.24 0.78
C THR A 34 3.17 -5.60 -0.30
N GLN A 35 3.58 -5.69 -1.56
CA GLN A 35 2.73 -6.13 -2.66
C GLN A 35 2.23 -7.58 -2.50
N SER A 36 3.08 -8.47 -1.99
CA SER A 36 2.69 -9.86 -1.72
C SER A 36 1.61 -9.93 -0.64
N GLN A 37 1.79 -9.22 0.47
CA GLN A 37 0.81 -9.14 1.55
C GLN A 37 -0.50 -8.49 1.06
N LEU A 38 -0.41 -7.45 0.25
CA LEU A 38 -1.58 -6.78 -0.32
C LEU A 38 -2.40 -7.73 -1.19
N LYS A 39 -1.75 -8.55 -2.02
CA LYS A 39 -2.43 -9.60 -2.82
C LYS A 39 -3.15 -10.62 -1.95
N ASP A 40 -2.54 -11.02 -0.83
CA ASP A 40 -3.15 -11.99 0.07
C ASP A 40 -4.39 -11.39 0.76
N VAL A 41 -4.31 -10.16 1.23
CA VAL A 41 -5.46 -9.43 1.79
C VAL A 41 -6.56 -9.24 0.73
N GLU A 42 -6.22 -8.90 -0.49
CA GLU A 42 -7.20 -8.74 -1.58
C GLU A 42 -7.91 -10.04 -1.95
N LYS A 43 -7.21 -11.18 -1.91
CA LYS A 43 -7.84 -12.50 -2.08
C LYS A 43 -8.88 -12.79 -1.01
N LEU A 44 -8.55 -12.51 0.25
CA LEU A 44 -9.46 -12.69 1.38
C LEU A 44 -10.66 -11.73 1.31
N LEU A 45 -10.45 -10.49 0.89
CA LEU A 45 -11.52 -9.51 0.69
C LEU A 45 -12.48 -9.89 -0.45
N LYS A 46 -12.05 -10.69 -1.43
CA LYS A 46 -12.98 -11.25 -2.43
C LYS A 46 -13.97 -12.24 -1.82
N LEU A 47 -13.59 -12.92 -0.76
CA LEU A 47 -14.44 -13.87 -0.04
C LEU A 47 -15.32 -13.17 1.00
N ASP A 48 -14.79 -12.14 1.65
CA ASP A 48 -15.48 -11.35 2.67
C ASP A 48 -15.22 -9.84 2.47
N PRO A 49 -15.95 -9.20 1.52
CA PRO A 49 -15.70 -7.80 1.16
C PRO A 49 -15.98 -6.77 2.28
N GLY A 50 -16.78 -7.14 3.26
CA GLY A 50 -17.17 -6.29 4.38
C GLY A 50 -16.28 -6.45 5.62
N ASN A 51 -15.25 -7.27 5.56
CA ASN A 51 -14.37 -7.51 6.70
C ASN A 51 -13.55 -6.26 7.03
N THR A 52 -13.87 -5.63 8.15
CA THR A 52 -13.24 -4.37 8.57
C THR A 52 -11.77 -4.52 8.94
N GLU A 53 -11.39 -5.67 9.49
CA GLU A 53 -9.98 -5.98 9.80
C GLU A 53 -9.14 -6.08 8.53
N LEU A 54 -9.63 -6.81 7.53
CA LEU A 54 -8.94 -6.93 6.23
C LEU A 54 -8.88 -5.59 5.48
N LEU A 55 -9.93 -4.77 5.58
CA LEU A 55 -9.94 -3.42 5.01
C LEU A 55 -8.92 -2.51 5.69
N ALA A 56 -8.79 -2.59 7.01
CA ALA A 56 -7.78 -1.84 7.75
C ALA A 56 -6.36 -2.30 7.40
N GLN A 57 -6.14 -3.60 7.26
CA GLN A 57 -4.86 -4.14 6.78
C GLN A 57 -4.54 -3.67 5.35
N LYS A 58 -5.52 -3.67 4.47
CA LYS A 58 -5.36 -3.16 3.10
C LYS A 58 -4.95 -1.68 3.09
N GLU A 59 -5.61 -0.85 3.88
CA GLU A 59 -5.30 0.58 3.98
C GLU A 59 -3.87 0.80 4.48
N LYS A 60 -3.46 0.08 5.52
CA LYS A 60 -2.10 0.13 6.05
C LYS A 60 -1.08 -0.27 4.99
N LEU A 61 -1.28 -1.40 4.33
CA LEU A 61 -0.37 -1.90 3.29
C LEU A 61 -0.29 -0.97 2.09
N LEU A 62 -1.39 -0.34 1.68
CA LEU A 62 -1.37 0.67 0.62
C LEU A 62 -0.60 1.92 1.03
N SER A 63 -0.73 2.36 2.28
CA SER A 63 0.05 3.48 2.82
C SER A 63 1.54 3.17 2.85
N GLU A 64 1.92 1.96 3.27
CA GLU A 64 3.30 1.49 3.24
C GLU A 64 3.84 1.43 1.79
N ALA A 65 3.06 0.88 0.86
CA ALA A 65 3.44 0.81 -0.55
C ALA A 65 3.64 2.20 -1.18
N VAL A 66 2.80 3.17 -0.83
CA VAL A 66 2.95 4.56 -1.27
C VAL A 66 4.26 5.15 -0.75
N GLU A 67 4.56 4.98 0.53
CA GLU A 67 5.78 5.51 1.13
C GLU A 67 7.04 4.87 0.55
N GLU A 68 7.06 3.55 0.41
CA GLU A 68 8.16 2.80 -0.20
C GLU A 68 8.39 3.22 -1.66
N THR A 69 7.32 3.43 -2.42
CA THR A 69 7.41 3.87 -3.82
C THR A 69 7.89 5.32 -3.91
N ARG A 70 7.51 6.19 -2.98
CA ARG A 70 8.07 7.55 -2.88
C ARG A 70 9.56 7.53 -2.59
N GLN A 71 10.02 6.69 -1.69
CA GLN A 71 11.45 6.53 -1.38
C GLN A 71 12.22 6.04 -2.61
N LYS A 72 11.68 5.06 -3.34
CA LYS A 72 12.25 4.61 -4.61
C LYS A 72 12.35 5.75 -5.62
N LEU A 73 11.29 6.51 -5.79
CA LEU A 73 11.24 7.64 -6.72
C LEU A 73 12.26 8.71 -6.35
N GLN A 74 12.39 9.04 -5.08
CA GLN A 74 13.38 10.00 -4.59
C GLN A 74 14.81 9.54 -4.90
N ALA A 75 15.13 8.28 -4.64
CA ALA A 75 16.43 7.72 -4.96
C ALA A 75 16.72 7.76 -6.48
N LEU A 76 15.73 7.44 -7.30
CA LEU A 76 15.85 7.51 -8.76
C LEU A 76 16.03 8.94 -9.27
N LYS A 77 15.33 9.91 -8.71
CA LYS A 77 15.48 11.33 -9.08
C LYS A 77 16.87 11.87 -8.71
N THR A 78 17.37 11.54 -7.53
CA THR A 78 18.74 11.88 -7.12
C THR A 78 19.76 11.25 -8.08
N ALA A 79 19.56 9.98 -8.45
CA ALA A 79 20.38 9.31 -9.43
C ALA A 79 20.32 9.98 -10.82
N SER A 80 19.15 10.45 -11.22
CA SER A 80 18.96 11.15 -12.50
C SER A 80 19.76 12.46 -12.59
N GLU A 81 19.79 13.23 -11.49
CA GLU A 81 20.61 14.45 -11.45
C GLU A 81 22.10 14.16 -11.63
N GLN A 82 22.59 13.09 -11.00
CA GLN A 82 23.97 12.66 -11.13
C GLN A 82 24.23 12.05 -12.53
N ALA A 83 23.29 11.27 -13.05
CA ALA A 83 23.38 10.67 -14.38
C ALA A 83 23.43 11.74 -15.48
N ASN A 84 22.75 12.85 -15.31
CA ASN A 84 22.77 13.97 -16.23
C ASN A 84 24.20 14.56 -16.39
N LYS A 85 24.89 14.73 -15.26
CA LYS A 85 26.31 15.14 -15.25
C LYS A 85 27.21 14.08 -15.89
N ALA A 86 27.00 12.82 -15.55
CA ALA A 86 27.79 11.69 -16.08
C ALA A 86 27.60 11.53 -17.58
N LEU A 87 26.40 11.78 -18.10
CA LEU A 87 26.12 11.78 -19.55
C LEU A 87 26.88 12.91 -20.25
N ALA A 88 26.85 14.13 -19.70
CA ALA A 88 27.58 15.28 -20.22
C ALA A 88 29.11 15.05 -20.24
N GLU A 89 29.63 14.30 -19.25
CA GLU A 89 31.03 13.93 -19.15
C GLU A 89 31.41 12.67 -19.96
N GLY A 90 30.45 12.05 -20.66
CA GLY A 90 30.67 10.83 -21.43
C GLY A 90 30.91 9.57 -20.62
N LYS A 91 30.58 9.57 -19.31
CA LYS A 91 30.77 8.44 -18.39
C LYS A 91 29.68 7.38 -18.50
N ILE A 92 28.50 7.75 -18.98
CA ILE A 92 27.38 6.85 -19.28
C ILE A 92 26.88 7.08 -20.70
N SER A 93 26.21 6.07 -21.27
CA SER A 93 25.61 6.17 -22.60
C SER A 93 24.24 6.84 -22.53
N GLN A 94 23.77 7.35 -23.67
CA GLN A 94 22.39 7.87 -23.81
C GLN A 94 21.36 6.79 -23.48
N GLU A 95 21.60 5.55 -23.90
CA GLU A 95 20.71 4.41 -23.62
C GLU A 95 20.55 4.14 -22.09
N GLN A 96 21.65 4.26 -21.34
CA GLN A 96 21.64 4.11 -19.88
C GLN A 96 20.83 5.24 -19.23
N TYR A 97 21.02 6.46 -19.67
CA TYR A 97 20.24 7.61 -19.21
C TYR A 97 18.74 7.46 -19.51
N ASP A 98 18.40 7.09 -20.74
CA ASP A 98 17.01 6.89 -21.17
C ASP A 98 16.34 5.74 -20.39
N ALA A 99 17.07 4.68 -20.06
CA ALA A 99 16.55 3.59 -19.24
C ALA A 99 16.23 4.06 -17.81
N LEU A 100 17.05 4.93 -17.23
CA LEU A 100 16.80 5.54 -15.92
C LEU A 100 15.53 6.44 -15.98
N GLN A 101 15.37 7.21 -17.03
CA GLN A 101 14.19 8.05 -17.23
C GLN A 101 12.91 7.21 -17.34
N ARG A 102 12.95 6.07 -18.05
CA ARG A 102 11.82 5.14 -18.12
C ARG A 102 11.45 4.57 -16.75
N GLU A 103 12.42 4.16 -15.95
CA GLU A 103 12.17 3.67 -14.60
C GLU A 103 11.54 4.74 -13.69
N ILE A 104 11.95 6.00 -13.82
CA ILE A 104 11.34 7.12 -13.11
C ILE A 104 9.87 7.27 -13.51
N ILE A 105 9.57 7.27 -14.80
CA ILE A 105 8.20 7.41 -15.32
C ILE A 105 7.33 6.23 -14.86
N GLU A 106 7.84 5.00 -14.94
CA GLU A 106 7.13 3.81 -14.45
C GLU A 106 6.83 3.91 -12.95
N THR A 107 7.80 4.35 -12.15
CA THR A 107 7.66 4.53 -10.70
C THR A 107 6.67 5.66 -10.36
N GLU A 108 6.69 6.76 -11.08
CA GLU A 108 5.71 7.85 -10.91
C GLU A 108 4.28 7.38 -11.22
N ASN A 109 4.10 6.59 -12.27
CA ASN A 109 2.80 6.04 -12.64
C ASN A 109 2.31 5.02 -11.60
N GLU A 110 3.20 4.18 -11.08
CA GLU A 110 2.89 3.25 -10.00
C GLU A 110 2.48 3.98 -8.72
N LEU A 111 3.20 5.04 -8.36
CA LEU A 111 2.87 5.88 -7.21
C LEU A 111 1.46 6.49 -7.34
N LYS A 112 1.13 7.05 -8.48
CA LYS A 112 -0.22 7.62 -8.73
C LYS A 112 -1.32 6.57 -8.59
N LYS A 113 -1.09 5.34 -9.08
CA LYS A 113 -2.04 4.22 -8.92
C LYS A 113 -2.22 3.84 -7.46
N LEU A 114 -1.13 3.71 -6.71
CA LEU A 114 -1.17 3.37 -5.29
C LEU A 114 -1.84 4.46 -4.46
N GLU A 115 -1.58 5.73 -4.73
CA GLU A 115 -2.24 6.86 -4.06
C GLU A 115 -3.76 6.87 -4.32
N ALA A 116 -4.18 6.58 -5.55
CA ALA A 116 -5.60 6.46 -5.90
C ALA A 116 -6.26 5.27 -5.19
N GLN A 117 -5.59 4.13 -5.13
CA GLN A 117 -6.09 2.95 -4.41
C GLN A 117 -6.17 3.19 -2.90
N ALA A 118 -5.16 3.84 -2.30
CA ALA A 118 -5.15 4.19 -0.88
C ALA A 118 -6.32 5.12 -0.53
N LYS A 119 -6.56 6.14 -1.35
CA LYS A 119 -7.69 7.05 -1.18
C LYS A 119 -9.04 6.34 -1.28
N SER A 120 -9.20 5.43 -2.23
CA SER A 120 -10.42 4.63 -2.41
C SER A 120 -10.64 3.68 -1.23
N SER A 121 -9.60 3.03 -0.73
CA SER A 121 -9.66 2.13 0.43
C SER A 121 -10.05 2.88 1.70
N SER A 122 -9.44 4.02 1.97
CA SER A 122 -9.78 4.88 3.12
C SER A 122 -11.24 5.34 3.07
N THR A 123 -11.73 5.74 1.91
CA THR A 123 -13.13 6.13 1.72
C THR A 123 -14.08 4.96 1.98
N ALA A 124 -13.76 3.76 1.54
CA ALA A 124 -14.57 2.56 1.77
C ALA A 124 -14.66 2.23 3.28
N LEU A 125 -13.53 2.27 3.97
CA LEU A 125 -13.46 2.03 5.41
C LEU A 125 -14.27 3.06 6.20
N GLN A 126 -14.19 4.34 5.86
CA GLN A 126 -14.97 5.41 6.46
C GLN A 126 -16.49 5.20 6.28
N LYS A 127 -16.91 4.77 5.09
CA LYS A 127 -18.34 4.47 4.81
C LYS A 127 -18.84 3.31 5.67
N ILE A 128 -18.04 2.27 5.85
CA ILE A 128 -18.41 1.11 6.68
C ILE A 128 -18.46 1.51 8.16
N ALA A 129 -17.50 2.28 8.65
CA ALA A 129 -17.50 2.80 10.01
C ALA A 129 -18.74 3.67 10.28
N ALA A 130 -19.06 4.59 9.36
CA ALA A 130 -20.27 5.42 9.48
C ALA A 130 -21.57 4.61 9.44
N ALA A 131 -21.63 3.55 8.64
CA ALA A 131 -22.75 2.63 8.62
C ALA A 131 -22.87 1.85 9.95
N GLY A 132 -21.75 1.41 10.51
CA GLY A 132 -21.69 0.75 11.81
C GLY A 132 -22.18 1.65 12.94
N GLU A 133 -21.78 2.92 12.97
CA GLU A 133 -22.27 3.88 13.95
C GLU A 133 -23.78 4.15 13.84
N LYS A 134 -24.30 4.24 12.60
CA LYS A 134 -25.74 4.36 12.37
C LYS A 134 -26.52 3.15 12.87
N LEU A 135 -25.99 1.95 12.65
CA LEU A 135 -26.60 0.71 13.17
C LEU A 135 -26.58 0.67 14.69
N LYS A 136 -25.47 1.06 15.32
CA LYS A 136 -25.38 1.19 16.78
C LYS A 136 -26.39 2.20 17.32
N SER A 137 -26.45 3.39 16.75
CA SER A 137 -27.41 4.44 17.15
C SER A 137 -28.86 3.99 16.97
N THR A 138 -29.17 3.21 15.94
CA THR A 138 -30.49 2.62 15.72
C THR A 138 -30.77 1.52 16.75
N GLY A 139 -29.78 0.68 17.06
CA GLY A 139 -29.86 -0.33 18.11
C GLY A 139 -30.11 0.28 19.48
N ASP A 140 -29.44 1.36 19.83
CA ASP A 140 -29.61 2.09 21.10
C ASP A 140 -31.02 2.71 21.19
N LYS A 141 -31.56 3.24 20.09
CA LYS A 141 -32.93 3.74 20.03
C LYS A 141 -33.99 2.64 20.17
N VAL A 142 -33.77 1.51 19.53
CA VAL A 142 -34.62 0.32 19.65
C VAL A 142 -34.55 -0.25 21.06
N SER A 143 -33.38 -0.26 21.68
CA SER A 143 -33.18 -0.67 23.07
C SER A 143 -33.91 0.21 24.05
N SER A 144 -33.91 1.53 23.83
CA SER A 144 -34.66 2.48 24.69
C SER A 144 -36.21 2.40 24.54
N ILE A 145 -36.67 1.90 23.39
CA ILE A 145 -38.09 1.62 23.15
C ILE A 145 -38.48 0.25 23.66
N GLY A 146 -37.53 -0.65 23.86
CA GLY A 146 -37.73 -2.08 24.07
C GLY A 146 -37.36 -2.60 25.45
N GLU A 147 -37.40 -1.81 26.53
CA GLU A 147 -37.34 -2.39 27.90
C GLU A 147 -38.40 -3.47 28.17
N LYS A 148 -39.35 -3.61 27.25
CA LYS A 148 -40.42 -4.64 27.30
C LYS A 148 -40.28 -5.72 26.21
N MET A 149 -39.35 -5.60 25.28
CA MET A 149 -39.12 -6.60 24.22
C MET A 149 -37.64 -6.96 24.16
N MET A 150 -37.24 -7.74 25.11
CA MET A 150 -35.97 -8.40 25.11
C MET A 150 -35.82 -9.28 23.90
N PRO A 151 -35.25 -9.20 22.89
CA PRO A 151 -34.03 -9.92 22.49
C PRO A 151 -33.28 -9.36 21.26
N VAL A 152 -33.70 -8.27 20.72
CA VAL A 152 -33.06 -7.79 19.48
C VAL A 152 -31.67 -7.21 19.73
N THR A 153 -31.45 -6.67 20.93
CA THR A 153 -30.11 -6.21 21.36
C THR A 153 -29.17 -7.36 21.70
N ALA A 154 -29.71 -8.49 22.18
CA ALA A 154 -28.90 -9.69 22.39
C ALA A 154 -28.43 -10.32 21.07
N ALA A 155 -29.21 -10.18 20.00
CA ALA A 155 -28.83 -10.74 18.71
C ALA A 155 -27.70 -9.95 18.00
N VAL A 156 -27.59 -8.64 18.24
CA VAL A 156 -26.52 -7.83 17.65
C VAL A 156 -25.28 -7.80 18.55
N ALA A 157 -25.45 -7.78 19.88
CA ALA A 157 -24.36 -7.96 20.83
C ALA A 157 -23.90 -9.42 20.90
N GLY A 158 -24.77 -10.38 20.63
CA GLY A 158 -24.50 -11.81 20.67
C GLY A 158 -23.72 -12.35 19.47
N LEU A 159 -23.53 -11.59 18.41
CA LEU A 159 -22.64 -11.98 17.32
C LEU A 159 -21.16 -11.89 17.73
N GLY A 160 -20.85 -11.05 18.73
CA GLY A 160 -19.53 -11.04 19.38
C GLY A 160 -19.36 -12.17 20.41
N ASP A 161 -20.43 -12.54 21.14
CA ASP A 161 -20.39 -13.56 22.18
C ASP A 161 -20.60 -14.99 21.68
N LEU A 162 -21.21 -15.17 20.54
CA LEU A 162 -21.34 -16.51 19.93
C LEU A 162 -19.98 -17.11 19.52
N ASN A 163 -18.98 -16.27 19.34
CA ASN A 163 -17.61 -16.74 19.06
C ASN A 163 -16.83 -17.09 20.35
N ALA A 164 -17.27 -16.60 21.50
CA ALA A 164 -16.67 -16.93 22.80
C ALA A 164 -17.31 -18.15 23.48
N SER A 165 -18.46 -18.61 22.96
CA SER A 165 -19.24 -19.72 23.54
C SER A 165 -19.10 -21.04 22.78
N MET A 166 -18.24 -21.10 21.77
CA MET A 166 -17.98 -22.29 20.96
C MET A 166 -16.59 -22.92 21.19
N ASP A 167 -15.89 -22.55 22.24
CA ASP A 167 -14.70 -23.28 22.72
C ASP A 167 -15.04 -24.22 23.85
#